data_23f9e0506e080deebe610ba03d056def
#
_entry.id   23f9e0506e080deebe610ba03d056def
#
_cell.length_a   1.000
_cell.length_b   1.000
_cell.length_c   1.000
_cell.angle_alpha   90.00
_cell.angle_beta   90.00
_cell.angle_gamma   90.00
#
_symmetry.space_group_name_H-M   'P 1'
#
loop_
_entity.id
_entity.type
_entity.pdbx_description
1 polymer ?
#
loop_
_entity_poly.entity_id
_entity_poly.type
_entity_poly.pdbx_seq_one_letter_code
_entity_poly.pdbx_strand_id
1 'polypeptide(L)'
;GATVAAQALSVLLCLAYIYRAVPGLRVSRADLRACGPDMMPHLRLGLPMGFQTSIIAIGALAVQVRLNLLGPDAVAAYTTATRVDGLATAFLASLGLAASTFVAQNYGARLFDRIRVGVRQSLIMGVATALLLAFLLITFGTVFVRAFVGAGNDEVVGMAHSFLVINGSFYWVVSIMFIVRGGMQGIGRMTIPTLSGVLELVLRVAAAVFLGGVLGFVGVAWASPLAWIGATLLLVPAWLQALKRLRARTDGRESEDEVTAHGESEAGEGPNPTPASADEPQEEEPLADGTEEAQFPNPMQPSLNEVIEPRPKSRDRETPCECGR
;
A
#
# COMPACT_ATOMS: atom_id res chain seq x y z
N GLY A 1 15.97 -7.03 25.76
CA GLY A 1 15.81 -8.50 25.85
C GLY A 1 14.43 -8.95 25.40
N ALA A 2 13.33 -8.53 26.08
CA ALA A 2 11.97 -9.03 25.82
C ALA A 2 11.49 -8.81 24.38
N THR A 3 11.73 -7.63 23.81
CA THR A 3 11.33 -7.28 22.42
C THR A 3 12.03 -8.20 21.41
N VAL A 4 13.32 -8.46 21.58
CA VAL A 4 14.09 -9.35 20.69
C VAL A 4 13.58 -10.79 20.80
N ALA A 5 13.28 -11.27 22.01
CA ALA A 5 12.71 -12.60 22.23
C ALA A 5 11.33 -12.75 21.57
N ALA A 6 10.46 -11.74 21.70
CA ALA A 6 9.14 -11.73 21.07
C ALA A 6 9.24 -11.74 19.53
N GLN A 7 10.15 -10.95 18.95
CA GLN A 7 10.38 -10.95 17.50
C GLN A 7 10.96 -12.30 17.01
N ALA A 8 11.91 -12.87 17.74
CA ALA A 8 12.47 -14.17 17.39
C ALA A 8 11.40 -15.28 17.44
N LEU A 9 10.56 -15.29 18.47
CA LEU A 9 9.44 -16.23 18.58
C LEU A 9 8.45 -16.07 17.42
N SER A 10 8.10 -14.84 17.05
CA SER A 10 7.22 -14.54 15.91
C SER A 10 7.79 -15.09 14.61
N VAL A 11 9.09 -14.85 14.34
CA VAL A 11 9.77 -15.38 13.14
C VAL A 11 9.76 -16.91 13.14
N LEU A 12 10.06 -17.56 14.27
CA LEU A 12 10.07 -19.03 14.36
C LEU A 12 8.67 -19.62 14.11
N LEU A 13 7.63 -19.01 14.67
CA LEU A 13 6.25 -19.45 14.44
C LEU A 13 5.83 -19.28 12.97
N CYS A 14 6.16 -18.14 12.35
CA CYS A 14 5.90 -17.91 10.93
C CYS A 14 6.62 -18.92 10.03
N LEU A 15 7.91 -19.18 10.30
CA LEU A 15 8.68 -20.18 9.54
C LEU A 15 8.11 -21.59 9.72
N ALA A 16 7.76 -21.98 10.94
CA ALA A 16 7.14 -23.27 11.22
C ALA A 16 5.80 -23.42 10.49
N TYR A 17 4.99 -22.36 10.46
CA TYR A 17 3.73 -22.35 9.71
C TYR A 17 3.94 -22.49 8.21
N ILE A 18 4.85 -21.70 7.62
CA ILE A 18 5.19 -21.77 6.18
C ILE A 18 5.67 -23.18 5.82
N TYR A 19 6.55 -23.76 6.66
CA TYR A 19 7.10 -25.10 6.42
C TYR A 19 6.02 -26.19 6.46
N ARG A 20 4.96 -26.01 7.28
CA ARG A 20 3.87 -27.01 7.42
C ARG A 20 2.73 -26.78 6.44
N ALA A 21 2.29 -25.53 6.28
CA ALA A 21 1.03 -25.20 5.61
C ALA A 21 1.19 -24.77 4.15
N VAL A 22 2.39 -24.28 3.74
CA VAL A 22 2.56 -23.66 2.40
C VAL A 22 3.77 -24.27 1.67
N PRO A 23 3.60 -25.46 1.02
CA PRO A 23 4.71 -26.15 0.32
C PRO A 23 5.41 -25.29 -0.74
N GLY A 24 4.66 -24.41 -1.44
CA GLY A 24 5.20 -23.55 -2.50
C GLY A 24 6.12 -22.42 -2.02
N LEU A 25 6.14 -22.13 -0.69
CA LEU A 25 7.02 -21.12 -0.10
C LEU A 25 8.19 -21.73 0.68
N ARG A 26 8.41 -23.05 0.57
CA ARG A 26 9.55 -23.69 1.21
C ARG A 26 10.82 -23.32 0.46
N VAL A 27 11.71 -22.60 1.15
CA VAL A 27 13.01 -22.21 0.61
C VAL A 27 13.97 -23.42 0.70
N SER A 28 14.52 -23.83 -0.44
CA SER A 28 15.55 -24.87 -0.52
C SER A 28 16.95 -24.22 -0.44
N ARG A 29 17.97 -25.04 -0.18
CA ARG A 29 19.36 -24.54 -0.18
C ARG A 29 19.81 -24.07 -1.56
N ALA A 30 19.18 -24.55 -2.63
CA ALA A 30 19.43 -24.12 -4.00
C ALA A 30 18.89 -22.68 -4.24
N ASP A 31 17.73 -22.36 -3.63
CA ASP A 31 17.08 -21.05 -3.76
C ASP A 31 17.84 -19.92 -3.05
N LEU A 32 18.75 -20.29 -2.12
CA LEU A 32 19.64 -19.33 -1.44
C LEU A 32 20.81 -18.87 -2.31
N ARG A 33 21.03 -19.48 -3.47
CA ARG A 33 22.00 -18.99 -4.43
C ARG A 33 21.40 -17.78 -5.17
N ALA A 34 21.82 -16.60 -4.75
CA ALA A 34 21.38 -15.35 -5.38
C ALA A 34 21.91 -15.28 -6.83
N CYS A 35 21.01 -15.30 -7.81
CA CYS A 35 21.33 -14.98 -9.20
C CYS A 35 21.28 -13.45 -9.37
N GLY A 36 22.34 -12.86 -9.92
CA GLY A 36 22.42 -11.40 -10.13
C GLY A 36 21.24 -10.79 -10.89
N PRO A 37 20.69 -11.44 -11.94
CA PRO A 37 19.52 -10.96 -12.67
C PRO A 37 18.28 -10.83 -11.80
N ASP A 38 18.06 -11.74 -10.86
CA ASP A 38 16.88 -11.73 -9.99
C ASP A 38 17.01 -10.74 -8.84
N MET A 39 18.23 -10.50 -8.36
CA MET A 39 18.51 -9.59 -7.26
C MET A 39 18.38 -8.12 -7.64
N MET A 40 18.73 -7.75 -8.87
CA MET A 40 18.73 -6.36 -9.32
C MET A 40 17.34 -5.68 -9.27
N PRO A 41 16.23 -6.30 -9.71
CA PRO A 41 14.90 -5.75 -9.55
C PRO A 41 14.53 -5.51 -8.08
N HIS A 42 14.87 -6.44 -7.17
CA HIS A 42 14.60 -6.29 -5.74
C HIS A 42 15.41 -5.15 -5.10
N LEU A 43 16.69 -5.01 -5.44
CA LEU A 43 17.52 -3.89 -4.99
C LEU A 43 17.01 -2.56 -5.53
N ARG A 44 16.60 -2.51 -6.80
CA ARG A 44 16.08 -1.30 -7.44
C ARG A 44 14.81 -0.76 -6.77
N LEU A 45 13.98 -1.64 -6.20
CA LEU A 45 12.78 -1.27 -5.46
C LEU A 45 13.06 -1.10 -3.96
N GLY A 46 13.83 -1.99 -3.35
CA GLY A 46 14.07 -2.01 -1.92
C GLY A 46 15.00 -0.90 -1.43
N LEU A 47 16.05 -0.57 -2.20
CA LEU A 47 17.00 0.45 -1.79
C LEU A 47 16.38 1.85 -1.63
N PRO A 48 15.56 2.37 -2.57
CA PRO A 48 14.85 3.64 -2.39
C PRO A 48 13.88 3.62 -1.19
N MET A 49 13.22 2.51 -0.92
CA MET A 49 12.34 2.37 0.26
C MET A 49 13.15 2.42 1.57
N GLY A 50 14.30 1.77 1.62
CA GLY A 50 15.23 1.83 2.76
C GLY A 50 15.73 3.25 3.01
N PHE A 51 16.14 3.97 1.96
CA PHE A 51 16.51 5.38 2.05
C PHE A 51 15.37 6.25 2.56
N GLN A 52 14.15 6.05 2.07
CA GLN A 52 12.97 6.79 2.52
C GLN A 52 12.74 6.61 4.03
N THR A 53 12.85 5.40 4.55
CA THR A 53 12.70 5.12 5.98
C THR A 53 13.80 5.78 6.80
N SER A 54 15.04 5.74 6.34
CA SER A 54 16.18 6.41 6.99
C SER A 54 16.03 7.93 7.04
N ILE A 55 15.52 8.52 5.96
CA ILE A 55 15.23 9.96 5.85
C ILE A 55 14.21 10.40 6.91
N ILE A 56 13.15 9.62 7.12
CA ILE A 56 12.14 9.90 8.15
C ILE A 56 12.76 9.87 9.55
N ALA A 57 13.63 8.89 9.83
CA ALA A 57 14.33 8.80 11.11
C ALA A 57 15.26 9.98 11.37
N ILE A 58 16.01 10.45 10.36
CA ILE A 58 16.85 11.66 10.45
C ILE A 58 16.00 12.90 10.74
N GLY A 59 14.82 13.03 10.12
CA GLY A 59 13.88 14.10 10.38
C GLY A 59 13.42 14.16 11.85
N ALA A 60 13.16 12.99 12.44
CA ALA A 60 12.78 12.88 13.85
C ALA A 60 13.94 13.33 14.80
N LEU A 61 15.19 12.97 14.45
CA LEU A 61 16.36 13.42 15.22
C LEU A 61 16.54 14.95 15.18
N ALA A 62 16.35 15.59 14.04
CA ALA A 62 16.43 17.04 13.91
C ALA A 62 15.38 17.76 14.79
N VAL A 63 14.15 17.25 14.82
CA VAL A 63 13.10 17.75 15.71
C VAL A 63 13.50 17.57 17.18
N GLN A 64 14.07 16.42 17.55
CA GLN A 64 14.52 16.14 18.91
C GLN A 64 15.61 17.10 19.39
N VAL A 65 16.58 17.43 18.52
CA VAL A 65 17.61 18.43 18.84
C VAL A 65 16.97 19.78 19.19
N ARG A 66 15.98 20.22 18.44
CA ARG A 66 15.28 21.48 18.71
C ARG A 66 14.47 21.43 20.01
N LEU A 67 13.80 20.33 20.29
CA LEU A 67 13.06 20.13 21.54
C LEU A 67 13.95 20.18 22.77
N ASN A 68 15.15 19.62 22.71
CA ASN A 68 16.11 19.68 23.81
C ASN A 68 16.51 21.11 24.18
N LEU A 69 16.47 22.06 23.23
CA LEU A 69 16.71 23.48 23.49
C LEU A 69 15.53 24.21 24.15
N LEU A 70 14.31 23.61 24.04
CA LEU A 70 13.10 24.19 24.67
C LEU A 70 12.87 23.72 26.09
N GLY A 71 13.66 22.73 26.56
CA GLY A 71 13.60 22.26 27.94
C GLY A 71 12.90 20.90 28.11
N PRO A 72 12.97 20.35 29.37
CA PRO A 72 12.50 19.00 29.65
C PRO A 72 10.99 18.83 29.48
N ASP A 73 10.20 19.85 29.79
CA ASP A 73 8.74 19.79 29.68
C ASP A 73 8.28 19.70 28.22
N ALA A 74 8.96 20.42 27.33
CA ALA A 74 8.70 20.32 25.89
C ALA A 74 9.05 18.91 25.35
N VAL A 75 10.15 18.32 25.82
CA VAL A 75 10.53 16.95 25.46
C VAL A 75 9.51 15.94 25.99
N ALA A 76 9.05 16.08 27.23
CA ALA A 76 8.05 15.22 27.83
C ALA A 76 6.70 15.32 27.09
N ALA A 77 6.26 16.54 26.80
CA ALA A 77 5.03 16.81 26.06
C ALA A 77 5.07 16.22 24.66
N TYR A 78 6.16 16.44 23.90
CA TYR A 78 6.33 15.91 22.57
C TYR A 78 6.40 14.38 22.56
N THR A 79 7.17 13.79 23.47
CA THR A 79 7.31 12.33 23.56
C THR A 79 5.97 11.66 23.85
N THR A 80 5.17 12.22 24.74
CA THR A 80 3.84 11.71 25.06
C THR A 80 2.88 11.90 23.89
N ALA A 81 2.84 13.11 23.32
CA ALA A 81 1.97 13.41 22.18
C ALA A 81 2.26 12.50 20.98
N THR A 82 3.54 12.29 20.65
CA THR A 82 3.93 11.42 19.51
C THR A 82 3.61 9.94 19.73
N ARG A 83 3.50 9.47 20.96
CA ARG A 83 3.01 8.11 21.23
C ARG A 83 1.53 7.96 20.88
N VAL A 84 0.72 8.95 21.25
CA VAL A 84 -0.71 8.98 20.93
C VAL A 84 -0.94 9.20 19.42
N ASP A 85 -0.25 10.18 18.84
CA ASP A 85 -0.24 10.49 17.41
C ASP A 85 0.20 9.28 16.57
N GLY A 86 1.22 8.53 17.06
CA GLY A 86 1.75 7.34 16.44
C GLY A 86 0.73 6.22 16.26
N LEU A 87 -0.21 6.06 17.18
CA LEU A 87 -1.31 5.08 17.01
C LEU A 87 -2.22 5.47 15.85
N ALA A 88 -2.61 6.73 15.76
CA ALA A 88 -3.47 7.23 14.71
C ALA A 88 -2.77 7.17 13.34
N THR A 89 -1.54 7.64 13.27
CA THR A 89 -0.75 7.64 12.03
C THR A 89 -0.40 6.23 11.56
N ALA A 90 -0.15 5.27 12.47
CA ALA A 90 0.04 3.86 12.10
C ALA A 90 -1.21 3.25 11.47
N PHE A 91 -2.40 3.61 11.97
CA PHE A 91 -3.65 3.18 11.36
C PHE A 91 -3.80 3.72 9.94
N LEU A 92 -3.55 5.01 9.73
CA LEU A 92 -3.58 5.63 8.40
C LEU A 92 -2.51 5.07 7.46
N ALA A 93 -1.31 4.75 7.97
CA ALA A 93 -0.25 4.11 7.19
C ALA A 93 -0.63 2.70 6.73
N SER A 94 -1.37 1.94 7.54
CA SER A 94 -1.86 0.60 7.17
C SER A 94 -2.85 0.65 6.00
N LEU A 95 -3.68 1.70 5.90
CA LEU A 95 -4.53 1.93 4.74
C LEU A 95 -3.71 2.20 3.47
N GLY A 96 -2.60 2.93 3.59
CA GLY A 96 -1.67 3.14 2.49
C GLY A 96 -1.00 1.85 2.03
N LEU A 97 -0.63 0.97 2.96
CA LEU A 97 -0.06 -0.35 2.65
C LEU A 97 -1.10 -1.25 1.96
N ALA A 98 -2.33 -1.27 2.45
CA ALA A 98 -3.43 -2.00 1.82
C ALA A 98 -3.68 -1.51 0.38
N ALA A 99 -3.70 -0.18 0.18
CA ALA A 99 -3.82 0.41 -1.15
C ALA A 99 -2.65 0.00 -2.07
N SER A 100 -1.42 -0.04 -1.55
CA SER A 100 -0.24 -0.49 -2.32
C SER A 100 -0.38 -1.93 -2.79
N THR A 101 -0.77 -2.84 -1.89
CA THR A 101 -0.99 -4.26 -2.21
C THR A 101 -2.10 -4.44 -3.23
N PHE A 102 -3.24 -3.76 -3.03
CA PHE A 102 -4.35 -3.79 -3.98
C PHE A 102 -3.93 -3.31 -5.37
N VAL A 103 -3.22 -2.17 -5.44
CA VAL A 103 -2.74 -1.61 -6.71
C VAL A 103 -1.75 -2.55 -7.38
N ALA A 104 -0.80 -3.13 -6.63
CA ALA A 104 0.21 -4.03 -7.18
C ALA A 104 -0.43 -5.28 -7.82
N GLN A 105 -1.40 -5.90 -7.13
CA GLN A 105 -2.11 -7.08 -7.64
C GLN A 105 -2.90 -6.77 -8.91
N ASN A 106 -3.68 -5.68 -8.91
CA ASN A 106 -4.48 -5.29 -10.07
C ASN A 106 -3.61 -4.78 -11.23
N TYR A 107 -2.45 -4.16 -10.93
CA TYR A 107 -1.50 -3.73 -11.95
C TYR A 107 -0.85 -4.94 -12.65
N GLY A 108 -0.46 -5.97 -11.88
CA GLY A 108 0.03 -7.23 -12.44
C GLY A 108 -1.01 -7.97 -13.28
N ALA A 109 -2.28 -7.93 -12.88
CA ALA A 109 -3.41 -8.48 -13.63
C ALA A 109 -3.88 -7.59 -14.80
N ARG A 110 -3.27 -6.41 -15.01
CA ARG A 110 -3.63 -5.42 -16.04
C ARG A 110 -5.06 -4.87 -15.90
N LEU A 111 -5.65 -4.89 -14.70
CA LEU A 111 -7.00 -4.40 -14.41
C LEU A 111 -6.95 -2.91 -13.99
N PHE A 112 -6.63 -2.03 -14.94
CA PHE A 112 -6.34 -0.61 -14.65
C PHE A 112 -7.55 0.18 -14.15
N ASP A 113 -8.76 -0.12 -14.61
CA ASP A 113 -9.98 0.53 -14.14
C ASP A 113 -10.30 0.18 -12.70
N ARG A 114 -10.04 -1.07 -12.27
CA ARG A 114 -10.16 -1.47 -10.87
C ARG A 114 -9.20 -0.67 -9.97
N ILE A 115 -7.99 -0.38 -10.44
CA ILE A 115 -7.04 0.47 -9.70
C ILE A 115 -7.63 1.86 -9.45
N ARG A 116 -8.23 2.49 -10.47
CA ARG A 116 -8.81 3.83 -10.36
C ARG A 116 -9.95 3.86 -9.34
N VAL A 117 -10.89 2.93 -9.46
CA VAL A 117 -12.03 2.82 -8.55
C VAL A 117 -11.56 2.50 -7.13
N GLY A 118 -10.69 1.51 -6.96
CA GLY A 118 -10.22 1.08 -5.65
C GLY A 118 -9.42 2.15 -4.92
N VAL A 119 -8.52 2.88 -5.60
CA VAL A 119 -7.78 3.98 -4.96
C VAL A 119 -8.70 5.14 -4.60
N ARG A 120 -9.71 5.46 -5.44
CA ARG A 120 -10.73 6.46 -5.08
C ARG A 120 -11.51 6.05 -3.82
N GLN A 121 -11.94 4.80 -3.73
CA GLN A 121 -12.61 4.28 -2.54
C GLN A 121 -11.69 4.30 -1.32
N SER A 122 -10.43 3.89 -1.47
CA SER A 122 -9.42 3.97 -0.40
C SER A 122 -9.22 5.40 0.09
N LEU A 123 -9.20 6.40 -0.81
CA LEU A 123 -9.11 7.81 -0.44
C LEU A 123 -10.32 8.29 0.36
N ILE A 124 -11.53 7.91 -0.05
CA ILE A 124 -12.77 8.27 0.68
C ILE A 124 -12.75 7.65 2.07
N MET A 125 -12.48 6.34 2.16
CA MET A 125 -12.37 5.63 3.44
C MET A 125 -11.26 6.21 4.33
N GLY A 126 -10.09 6.47 3.74
CA GLY A 126 -8.95 7.00 4.45
C GLY A 126 -9.19 8.40 5.01
N VAL A 127 -9.81 9.30 4.22
CA VAL A 127 -10.18 10.64 4.71
C VAL A 127 -11.26 10.56 5.78
N ALA A 128 -12.29 9.72 5.60
CA ALA A 128 -13.32 9.53 6.62
C ALA A 128 -12.72 9.03 7.96
N THR A 129 -11.83 8.04 7.89
CA THR A 129 -11.10 7.53 9.06
C THR A 129 -10.21 8.60 9.67
N ALA A 130 -9.50 9.37 8.86
CA ALA A 130 -8.65 10.46 9.33
C ALA A 130 -9.45 11.54 10.08
N LEU A 131 -10.62 11.91 9.57
CA LEU A 131 -11.52 12.87 10.23
C LEU A 131 -12.06 12.31 11.55
N LEU A 132 -12.40 11.03 11.59
CA LEU A 132 -12.82 10.36 12.82
C LEU A 132 -11.71 10.36 13.88
N LEU A 133 -10.48 9.98 13.50
CA LEU A 133 -9.32 9.98 14.39
C LEU A 133 -8.97 11.40 14.85
N ALA A 134 -9.05 12.38 13.96
CA ALA A 134 -8.86 13.79 14.29
C ALA A 134 -9.88 14.25 15.35
N PHE A 135 -11.15 13.97 15.12
CA PHE A 135 -12.22 14.30 16.07
C PHE A 135 -11.97 13.65 17.44
N LEU A 136 -11.63 12.37 17.48
CA LEU A 136 -11.34 11.66 18.73
C LEU A 136 -10.13 12.26 19.47
N LEU A 137 -9.03 12.55 18.76
CA LEU A 137 -7.83 13.09 19.41
C LEU A 137 -7.96 14.55 19.79
N ILE A 138 -8.68 15.36 19.04
CA ILE A 138 -8.93 16.76 19.40
C ILE A 138 -9.85 16.83 20.62
N THR A 139 -10.90 15.99 20.68
CA THR A 139 -11.89 16.02 21.76
C THR A 139 -11.38 15.33 23.01
N PHE A 140 -10.78 14.15 22.88
CA PHE A 140 -10.36 13.32 24.01
C PHE A 140 -8.85 13.29 24.23
N GLY A 141 -8.06 14.05 23.47
CA GLY A 141 -6.60 14.05 23.51
C GLY A 141 -6.03 14.32 24.90
N THR A 142 -6.65 15.23 25.66
CA THR A 142 -6.25 15.52 27.06
C THR A 142 -6.38 14.26 27.94
N VAL A 143 -7.42 13.46 27.76
CA VAL A 143 -7.63 12.21 28.52
C VAL A 143 -6.55 11.19 28.17
N PHE A 144 -6.25 11.03 26.86
CA PHE A 144 -5.20 10.12 26.41
C PHE A 144 -3.82 10.57 26.93
N VAL A 145 -3.50 11.85 26.83
CA VAL A 145 -2.23 12.39 27.34
C VAL A 145 -2.08 12.18 28.85
N ARG A 146 -3.13 12.46 29.63
CA ARG A 146 -3.12 12.25 31.08
C ARG A 146 -2.93 10.80 31.48
N ALA A 147 -3.40 9.85 30.68
CA ALA A 147 -3.17 8.42 30.91
C ALA A 147 -1.68 8.04 30.82
N PHE A 148 -0.87 8.81 30.08
CA PHE A 148 0.57 8.57 29.94
C PHE A 148 1.42 9.39 30.92
N VAL A 149 1.02 10.64 31.21
CA VAL A 149 1.82 11.59 32.03
C VAL A 149 1.46 11.47 33.53
N GLY A 150 0.25 10.98 33.82
CA GLY A 150 -0.28 11.00 35.20
C GLY A 150 -0.83 12.38 35.62
N ALA A 151 -1.28 12.47 36.87
CA ALA A 151 -1.80 13.70 37.45
C ALA A 151 -0.65 14.60 37.97
N GLY A 152 -0.65 15.89 37.65
CA GLY A 152 0.26 16.85 38.27
C GLY A 152 1.11 17.72 37.33
N ASN A 153 1.08 17.51 36.01
CA ASN A 153 1.84 18.31 35.04
C ASN A 153 0.92 18.91 33.96
N ASP A 154 0.04 19.84 34.39
CA ASP A 154 -0.96 20.43 33.47
C ASP A 154 -0.32 21.22 32.31
N GLU A 155 0.88 21.79 32.49
CA GLU A 155 1.62 22.46 31.42
C GLU A 155 2.06 21.49 30.32
N VAL A 156 2.63 20.34 30.69
CA VAL A 156 3.00 19.27 29.77
C VAL A 156 1.78 18.71 29.02
N VAL A 157 0.65 18.53 29.73
CA VAL A 157 -0.62 18.08 29.14
C VAL A 157 -1.14 19.12 28.16
N GLY A 158 -1.09 20.42 28.47
CA GLY A 158 -1.51 21.49 27.57
C GLY A 158 -0.67 21.56 26.30
N MET A 159 0.65 21.46 26.41
CA MET A 159 1.56 21.40 25.25
C MET A 159 1.31 20.18 24.40
N ALA A 160 1.19 18.99 25.01
CA ALA A 160 0.93 17.75 24.30
C ALA A 160 -0.42 17.77 23.58
N HIS A 161 -1.46 18.30 24.22
CA HIS A 161 -2.78 18.46 23.60
C HIS A 161 -2.72 19.44 22.41
N SER A 162 -2.01 20.56 22.54
CA SER A 162 -1.81 21.51 21.43
C SER A 162 -1.15 20.85 20.24
N PHE A 163 -0.16 19.98 20.45
CA PHE A 163 0.45 19.17 19.40
C PHE A 163 -0.59 18.27 18.72
N LEU A 164 -1.42 17.54 19.48
CA LEU A 164 -2.44 16.65 18.93
C LEU A 164 -3.51 17.40 18.14
N VAL A 165 -3.91 18.59 18.58
CA VAL A 165 -4.86 19.46 17.86
C VAL A 165 -4.27 19.90 16.53
N ILE A 166 -3.02 20.39 16.53
CA ILE A 166 -2.33 20.83 15.30
C ILE A 166 -2.18 19.66 14.32
N ASN A 167 -1.61 18.54 14.76
CA ASN A 167 -1.38 17.40 13.87
C ASN A 167 -2.69 16.73 13.44
N GLY A 168 -3.64 16.53 14.36
CA GLY A 168 -4.95 15.95 14.09
C GLY A 168 -5.73 16.71 13.02
N SER A 169 -5.66 18.04 13.02
CA SER A 169 -6.30 18.89 12.00
C SER A 169 -5.82 18.59 10.57
N PHE A 170 -4.65 17.98 10.41
CA PHE A 170 -4.04 17.64 9.12
C PHE A 170 -4.02 16.13 8.81
N TYR A 171 -4.66 15.28 9.60
CA TYR A 171 -4.69 13.83 9.34
C TYR A 171 -5.30 13.46 7.98
N TRP A 172 -6.25 14.25 7.48
CA TRP A 172 -6.77 14.05 6.13
C TRP A 172 -5.69 14.19 5.05
N VAL A 173 -4.73 15.12 5.23
CA VAL A 173 -3.56 15.27 4.34
C VAL A 173 -2.67 14.04 4.42
N VAL A 174 -2.38 13.55 5.66
CA VAL A 174 -1.59 12.35 5.91
C VAL A 174 -2.22 11.13 5.24
N SER A 175 -3.53 10.96 5.36
CA SER A 175 -4.26 9.87 4.75
C SER A 175 -4.11 9.87 3.23
N ILE A 176 -4.31 11.02 2.58
CA ILE A 176 -4.11 11.19 1.14
C ILE A 176 -2.66 10.86 0.77
N MET A 177 -1.70 11.38 1.54
CA MET A 177 -0.27 11.15 1.32
C MET A 177 0.07 9.65 1.35
N PHE A 178 -0.37 8.90 2.38
CA PHE A 178 -0.07 7.48 2.50
C PHE A 178 -0.71 6.65 1.38
N ILE A 179 -1.98 6.90 1.06
CA ILE A 179 -2.71 6.15 0.03
C ILE A 179 -2.12 6.41 -1.36
N VAL A 180 -1.84 7.67 -1.69
CA VAL A 180 -1.25 8.03 -2.99
C VAL A 180 0.20 7.51 -3.10
N ARG A 181 0.98 7.61 -2.03
CA ARG A 181 2.33 7.02 -1.95
C ARG A 181 2.28 5.51 -2.16
N GLY A 182 1.37 4.82 -1.47
CA GLY A 182 1.13 3.40 -1.63
C GLY A 182 0.72 3.04 -3.06
N GLY A 183 -0.18 3.79 -3.66
CA GLY A 183 -0.58 3.61 -5.06
C GLY A 183 0.59 3.72 -6.03
N MET A 184 1.46 4.73 -5.87
CA MET A 184 2.67 4.89 -6.69
C MET A 184 3.65 3.72 -6.50
N GLN A 185 3.85 3.25 -5.27
CA GLN A 185 4.68 2.09 -4.96
C GLN A 185 4.08 0.81 -5.57
N GLY A 186 2.76 0.64 -5.52
CA GLY A 186 2.05 -0.50 -6.09
C GLY A 186 2.20 -0.63 -7.61
N ILE A 187 2.32 0.48 -8.35
CA ILE A 187 2.63 0.46 -9.80
C ILE A 187 4.14 0.38 -10.09
N GLY A 188 4.99 0.16 -9.07
CA GLY A 188 6.44 0.05 -9.22
C GLY A 188 7.18 1.38 -9.41
N ARG A 189 6.54 2.53 -9.19
CA ARG A 189 7.16 3.85 -9.33
C ARG A 189 7.68 4.34 -7.99
N MET A 190 8.97 4.15 -7.72
CA MET A 190 9.61 4.50 -6.44
C MET A 190 10.23 5.89 -6.41
N THR A 191 10.56 6.48 -7.57
CA THR A 191 11.28 7.77 -7.65
C THR A 191 10.51 8.90 -6.98
N ILE A 192 9.21 9.06 -7.29
CA ILE A 192 8.41 10.16 -6.73
C ILE A 192 8.13 9.96 -5.22
N PRO A 193 7.74 8.77 -4.73
CA PRO A 193 7.66 8.48 -3.31
C PRO A 193 8.97 8.78 -2.55
N THR A 194 10.12 8.43 -3.10
CA THR A 194 11.42 8.73 -2.48
C THR A 194 11.69 10.22 -2.44
N LEU A 195 11.46 10.93 -3.55
CA LEU A 195 11.63 12.39 -3.62
C LEU A 195 10.67 13.11 -2.65
N SER A 196 9.42 12.63 -2.51
CA SER A 196 8.48 13.17 -1.54
C SER A 196 8.97 12.99 -0.09
N GLY A 197 9.65 11.87 0.20
CA GLY A 197 10.30 11.66 1.51
C GLY A 197 11.44 12.64 1.78
N VAL A 198 12.27 12.93 0.77
CA VAL A 198 13.33 13.95 0.88
C VAL A 198 12.73 15.33 1.14
N LEU A 199 11.69 15.71 0.39
CA LEU A 199 10.99 16.98 0.58
C LEU A 199 10.36 17.06 1.96
N GLU A 200 9.75 15.98 2.43
CA GLU A 200 9.18 15.85 3.78
C GLU A 200 10.24 16.10 4.85
N LEU A 201 11.44 15.51 4.72
CA LEU A 201 12.56 15.77 5.61
C LEU A 201 12.97 17.24 5.62
N VAL A 202 13.22 17.81 4.44
CA VAL A 202 13.69 19.19 4.31
C VAL A 202 12.69 20.16 4.95
N LEU A 203 11.41 20.02 4.65
CA LEU A 203 10.36 20.87 5.22
C LEU A 203 10.21 20.67 6.71
N ARG A 204 10.31 19.44 7.23
CA ARG A 204 10.24 19.13 8.66
C ARG A 204 11.39 19.77 9.42
N VAL A 205 12.62 19.62 8.93
CA VAL A 205 13.80 20.23 9.54
C VAL A 205 13.73 21.75 9.48
N ALA A 206 13.41 22.32 8.32
CA ALA A 206 13.25 23.76 8.16
C ALA A 206 12.18 24.33 9.12
N ALA A 207 11.00 23.72 9.16
CA ALA A 207 9.94 24.15 10.06
C ALA A 207 10.34 24.01 11.53
N ALA A 208 10.95 22.89 11.95
CA ALA A 208 11.41 22.71 13.32
C ALA A 208 12.45 23.75 13.73
N VAL A 209 13.37 24.12 12.85
CA VAL A 209 14.41 25.10 13.13
C VAL A 209 13.84 26.54 13.12
N PHE A 210 13.17 26.94 12.05
CA PHE A 210 12.72 28.32 11.88
C PHE A 210 11.46 28.62 12.73
N LEU A 211 10.39 27.83 12.59
CA LEU A 211 9.18 28.05 13.36
C LEU A 211 9.39 27.70 14.84
N GLY A 212 10.12 26.61 15.14
CA GLY A 212 10.50 26.29 16.52
C GLY A 212 11.38 27.35 17.15
N GLY A 213 12.15 28.12 16.35
CA GLY A 213 12.93 29.27 16.81
C GLY A 213 12.08 30.47 17.21
N VAL A 214 11.00 30.73 16.49
CA VAL A 214 10.12 31.89 16.68
C VAL A 214 8.94 31.60 17.60
N LEU A 215 8.29 30.44 17.42
CA LEU A 215 7.03 30.06 18.09
C LEU A 215 7.23 28.99 19.20
N GLY A 216 8.49 28.62 19.49
CA GLY A 216 8.79 27.60 20.50
C GLY A 216 8.15 26.25 20.17
N PHE A 217 7.51 25.62 21.17
CA PHE A 217 6.91 24.29 21.03
C PHE A 217 5.82 24.22 19.95
N VAL A 218 5.00 25.24 19.81
CA VAL A 218 3.95 25.33 18.79
C VAL A 218 4.58 25.29 17.39
N GLY A 219 5.71 25.98 17.19
CA GLY A 219 6.45 25.95 15.93
C GLY A 219 6.99 24.57 15.59
N VAL A 220 7.46 23.82 16.59
CA VAL A 220 7.87 22.41 16.41
C VAL A 220 6.67 21.52 16.06
N ALA A 221 5.50 21.74 16.66
CA ALA A 221 4.29 20.99 16.35
C ALA A 221 3.85 21.16 14.88
N TRP A 222 4.07 22.32 14.27
CA TRP A 222 3.80 22.59 12.85
C TRP A 222 4.75 21.91 11.87
N ALA A 223 5.88 21.38 12.36
CA ALA A 223 6.88 20.75 11.48
C ALA A 223 6.33 19.56 10.71
N SER A 224 5.51 18.72 11.34
CA SER A 224 4.91 17.56 10.67
C SER A 224 3.82 17.92 9.66
N PRO A 225 2.82 18.75 9.99
CA PRO A 225 1.80 19.18 9.02
C PRO A 225 2.38 19.83 7.76
N LEU A 226 3.36 20.73 7.90
CA LEU A 226 4.00 21.39 6.76
C LEU A 226 4.75 20.36 5.87
N ALA A 227 5.43 19.40 6.48
CA ALA A 227 6.10 18.33 5.77
C ALA A 227 5.10 17.46 4.99
N TRP A 228 3.96 17.10 5.59
CA TRP A 228 2.91 16.32 4.94
C TRP A 228 2.24 17.05 3.79
N ILE A 229 1.97 18.35 3.96
CA ILE A 229 1.43 19.19 2.87
C ILE A 229 2.41 19.21 1.69
N GLY A 230 3.69 19.47 1.94
CA GLY A 230 4.70 19.51 0.88
C GLY A 230 4.86 18.17 0.15
N ALA A 231 4.88 17.06 0.89
CA ALA A 231 4.92 15.73 0.30
C ALA A 231 3.67 15.43 -0.55
N THR A 232 2.49 15.81 -0.07
CA THR A 232 1.22 15.60 -0.77
C THR A 232 1.12 16.44 -2.04
N LEU A 233 1.59 17.68 -2.01
CA LEU A 233 1.65 18.56 -3.18
C LEU A 233 2.53 17.99 -4.31
N LEU A 234 3.55 17.22 -3.98
CA LEU A 234 4.37 16.51 -4.96
C LEU A 234 3.72 15.21 -5.44
N LEU A 235 3.14 14.44 -4.52
CA LEU A 235 2.59 13.10 -4.81
C LEU A 235 1.31 13.15 -5.62
N VAL A 236 0.37 14.06 -5.30
CA VAL A 236 -0.95 14.10 -5.95
C VAL A 236 -0.87 14.38 -7.45
N PRO A 237 -0.14 15.41 -7.92
CA PRO A 237 0.01 15.64 -9.36
C PRO A 237 0.66 14.47 -10.10
N ALA A 238 1.68 13.85 -9.47
CA ALA A 238 2.36 12.70 -10.05
C ALA A 238 1.42 11.49 -10.16
N TRP A 239 0.55 11.27 -9.16
CA TRP A 239 -0.48 10.24 -9.20
C TRP A 239 -1.52 10.51 -10.28
N LEU A 240 -2.00 11.74 -10.41
CA LEU A 240 -2.95 12.10 -11.46
C LEU A 240 -2.37 11.87 -12.86
N GLN A 241 -1.08 12.17 -13.07
CA GLN A 241 -0.39 11.83 -14.32
C GLN A 241 -0.29 10.31 -14.53
N ALA A 242 -0.02 9.55 -13.46
CA ALA A 242 0.00 8.09 -13.54
C ALA A 242 -1.37 7.52 -13.92
N LEU A 243 -2.45 8.03 -13.33
CA LEU A 243 -3.83 7.65 -13.66
C LEU A 243 -4.17 7.94 -15.14
N LYS A 244 -3.77 9.09 -15.69
CA LYS A 244 -3.96 9.41 -17.11
C LYS A 244 -3.27 8.39 -18.02
N ARG A 245 -2.05 7.97 -17.66
CA ARG A 245 -1.31 6.94 -18.41
C ARG A 245 -1.93 5.55 -18.29
N LEU A 246 -2.51 5.22 -17.14
CA LEU A 246 -3.23 3.96 -16.95
C LEU A 246 -4.50 3.93 -17.81
N ARG A 247 -5.24 5.04 -17.87
CA ARG A 247 -6.42 5.19 -18.73
C ARG A 247 -6.08 4.97 -20.21
N ALA A 248 -5.05 5.65 -20.72
CA ALA A 248 -4.63 5.50 -22.11
C ALA A 248 -4.23 4.05 -22.46
N ARG A 249 -3.81 3.24 -21.48
CA ARG A 249 -3.53 1.81 -21.68
C ARG A 249 -4.79 0.96 -21.68
N THR A 250 -5.85 1.35 -20.97
CA THR A 250 -7.15 0.69 -21.05
C THR A 250 -7.78 0.96 -22.40
N ASP A 251 -7.88 2.24 -22.80
CA ASP A 251 -8.49 2.65 -24.07
C ASP A 251 -7.77 2.02 -25.29
N GLY A 252 -6.43 1.92 -25.26
CA GLY A 252 -5.65 1.27 -26.30
C GLY A 252 -5.88 -0.25 -26.40
N ARG A 253 -6.17 -0.92 -25.28
CA ARG A 253 -6.44 -2.35 -25.25
C ARG A 253 -7.86 -2.68 -25.74
N GLU A 254 -8.85 -1.87 -25.37
CA GLU A 254 -10.22 -2.03 -25.88
C GLU A 254 -10.25 -1.91 -27.40
N SER A 255 -9.45 -1.00 -27.99
CA SER A 255 -9.34 -0.89 -29.46
C SER A 255 -8.62 -2.07 -30.12
N GLU A 256 -7.61 -2.68 -29.49
CA GLU A 256 -6.95 -3.88 -29.99
C GLU A 256 -7.86 -5.13 -29.91
N ASP A 257 -8.60 -5.27 -28.80
CA ASP A 257 -9.54 -6.38 -28.61
C ASP A 257 -10.74 -6.26 -29.58
N GLU A 258 -11.21 -5.02 -29.88
CA GLU A 258 -12.28 -4.77 -30.85
C GLU A 258 -11.84 -5.06 -32.30
N VAL A 259 -10.60 -4.72 -32.64
CA VAL A 259 -10.02 -5.03 -33.97
C VAL A 259 -9.83 -6.53 -34.16
N THR A 260 -9.40 -7.26 -33.14
CA THR A 260 -9.25 -8.72 -33.19
C THR A 260 -10.60 -9.44 -33.30
N ALA A 261 -11.62 -8.98 -32.56
CA ALA A 261 -12.96 -9.55 -32.63
C ALA A 261 -13.63 -9.33 -34.01
N HIS A 262 -13.40 -8.18 -34.65
CA HIS A 262 -13.87 -7.92 -36.02
C HIS A 262 -13.11 -8.77 -37.07
N GLY A 263 -11.80 -8.94 -36.90
CA GLY A 263 -11.00 -9.76 -37.76
C GLY A 263 -11.39 -11.27 -37.75
N GLU A 264 -11.80 -11.79 -36.58
CA GLU A 264 -12.30 -13.14 -36.44
C GLU A 264 -13.73 -13.32 -37.01
N SER A 265 -14.56 -12.26 -36.98
CA SER A 265 -15.90 -12.28 -37.59
C SER A 265 -15.86 -12.29 -39.11
N GLU A 266 -14.90 -11.61 -39.74
CA GLU A 266 -14.73 -11.60 -41.20
C GLU A 266 -14.05 -12.87 -41.75
N ALA A 267 -13.27 -13.57 -40.91
CA ALA A 267 -12.64 -14.84 -41.29
C ALA A 267 -13.60 -16.06 -41.23
N GLY A 268 -14.77 -15.90 -40.63
CA GLY A 268 -15.78 -16.97 -40.44
C GLY A 268 -16.76 -17.17 -41.60
N GLU A 269 -16.81 -16.27 -42.60
CA GLU A 269 -17.66 -16.45 -43.81
C GLU A 269 -16.91 -17.13 -44.96
N GLY A 270 -16.48 -18.37 -44.73
CA GLY A 270 -16.13 -19.28 -45.80
C GLY A 270 -17.39 -19.87 -46.44
N PRO A 271 -17.35 -20.24 -47.75
CA PRO A 271 -18.55 -20.65 -48.49
C PRO A 271 -19.21 -21.87 -47.86
N ASN A 272 -20.51 -21.71 -47.59
CA ASN A 272 -21.43 -22.72 -47.09
C ASN A 272 -21.35 -24.02 -47.89
N PRO A 273 -20.97 -25.18 -47.32
CA PRO A 273 -21.03 -26.45 -48.02
C PRO A 273 -22.49 -26.90 -48.17
N THR A 274 -22.84 -27.22 -49.40
CA THR A 274 -24.11 -27.79 -49.85
C THR A 274 -24.54 -28.98 -48.98
N PRO A 275 -25.79 -29.14 -48.60
CA PRO A 275 -26.24 -30.26 -47.77
C PRO A 275 -26.29 -31.55 -48.58
N ALA A 276 -25.44 -32.53 -48.16
CA ALA A 276 -25.59 -33.92 -48.60
C ALA A 276 -26.57 -34.64 -47.69
N SER A 277 -27.58 -35.22 -48.30
CA SER A 277 -28.59 -36.10 -47.75
C SER A 277 -28.01 -37.34 -47.08
N ALA A 278 -28.41 -37.67 -45.85
CA ALA A 278 -28.51 -39.07 -45.40
C ALA A 278 -29.36 -39.15 -44.12
N ASP A 279 -30.40 -39.94 -44.21
CA ASP A 279 -31.27 -40.44 -43.17
C ASP A 279 -30.49 -41.21 -42.10
N GLU A 280 -30.73 -40.91 -40.81
CA GLU A 280 -30.67 -41.90 -39.73
C GLU A 280 -31.56 -41.46 -38.57
N PRO A 281 -32.27 -42.36 -37.88
CA PRO A 281 -33.31 -42.03 -36.93
C PRO A 281 -32.72 -41.75 -35.52
N GLN A 282 -33.23 -40.69 -34.88
CA GLN A 282 -32.91 -40.37 -33.50
C GLN A 282 -33.79 -41.20 -32.54
N GLU A 283 -33.16 -41.93 -31.63
CA GLU A 283 -33.78 -42.53 -30.46
C GLU A 283 -34.11 -41.42 -29.43
N GLU A 284 -35.41 -41.40 -29.00
CA GLU A 284 -35.90 -40.54 -27.96
C GLU A 284 -35.45 -41.06 -26.59
N GLU A 285 -34.73 -40.26 -25.79
CA GLU A 285 -34.58 -40.46 -24.35
C GLU A 285 -35.56 -39.55 -23.55
N PRO A 286 -36.13 -40.05 -22.42
CA PRO A 286 -37.24 -39.39 -21.78
C PRO A 286 -36.85 -38.24 -20.87
N LEU A 287 -37.70 -37.20 -20.89
CA LEU A 287 -37.68 -36.03 -19.98
C LEU A 287 -37.68 -36.47 -18.52
N ALA A 288 -36.65 -36.06 -17.77
CA ALA A 288 -36.66 -35.98 -16.31
C ALA A 288 -37.05 -34.57 -15.88
N ASP A 289 -38.16 -34.47 -15.23
CA ASP A 289 -38.69 -33.32 -14.50
C ASP A 289 -37.76 -33.01 -13.29
N GLY A 290 -37.27 -31.78 -13.18
CA GLY A 290 -36.42 -31.34 -12.08
C GLY A 290 -36.31 -29.82 -12.07
N THR A 291 -37.20 -29.18 -11.34
CA THR A 291 -37.14 -27.78 -10.95
C THR A 291 -35.83 -27.46 -10.25
N GLU A 292 -34.89 -26.81 -10.92
CA GLU A 292 -33.68 -26.26 -10.32
C GLU A 292 -33.79 -24.73 -10.28
N GLU A 293 -33.93 -24.21 -9.05
CA GLU A 293 -33.87 -22.78 -8.76
C GLU A 293 -32.55 -22.19 -9.29
N ALA A 294 -32.67 -21.18 -10.14
CA ALA A 294 -31.56 -20.42 -10.65
C ALA A 294 -30.86 -19.63 -9.52
N GLN A 295 -29.83 -20.22 -8.96
CA GLN A 295 -28.92 -19.57 -8.03
C GLN A 295 -27.93 -18.71 -8.84
N PHE A 296 -28.11 -17.37 -8.79
CA PHE A 296 -27.15 -16.41 -9.35
C PHE A 296 -25.78 -16.61 -8.69
N PRO A 297 -24.69 -16.80 -9.46
CA PRO A 297 -23.35 -16.91 -8.89
C PRO A 297 -22.93 -15.57 -8.27
N ASN A 298 -22.56 -15.63 -6.99
CA ASN A 298 -21.99 -14.51 -6.25
C ASN A 298 -20.60 -14.13 -6.85
N PRO A 299 -20.39 -12.91 -7.38
CA PRO A 299 -19.15 -12.56 -8.09
C PRO A 299 -17.94 -12.33 -7.18
N MET A 300 -17.99 -12.68 -5.89
CA MET A 300 -16.93 -12.36 -4.91
C MET A 300 -16.17 -13.55 -4.31
N GLN A 301 -16.39 -14.78 -4.75
CA GLN A 301 -15.58 -15.90 -4.29
C GLN A 301 -15.06 -16.71 -5.48
N PRO A 302 -13.80 -16.48 -5.90
CA PRO A 302 -13.10 -17.52 -6.65
C PRO A 302 -12.91 -18.71 -5.71
N SER A 303 -13.40 -19.90 -6.11
CA SER A 303 -13.22 -21.13 -5.35
C SER A 303 -11.73 -21.38 -5.14
N LEU A 304 -11.33 -21.61 -3.91
CA LEU A 304 -9.95 -21.90 -3.49
C LEU A 304 -9.32 -23.11 -4.22
N ASN A 305 -10.09 -23.86 -4.95
CA ASN A 305 -9.65 -25.03 -5.72
C ASN A 305 -9.09 -24.70 -7.12
N GLU A 306 -9.39 -23.54 -7.70
CA GLU A 306 -8.86 -23.15 -9.02
C GLU A 306 -7.44 -22.57 -8.96
N VAL A 307 -6.92 -22.26 -7.77
CA VAL A 307 -5.58 -21.66 -7.59
C VAL A 307 -4.48 -22.73 -7.45
N ILE A 308 -4.83 -24.02 -7.34
CA ILE A 308 -3.88 -25.10 -7.00
C ILE A 308 -3.73 -26.16 -8.11
N GLU A 309 -4.13 -25.93 -9.34
CA GLU A 309 -3.68 -26.81 -10.42
C GLU A 309 -2.22 -26.49 -10.79
N PRO A 310 -1.29 -27.44 -10.59
CA PRO A 310 0.09 -27.27 -11.02
C PRO A 310 0.13 -27.24 -12.54
N ARG A 311 0.61 -26.14 -13.13
CA ARG A 311 0.92 -26.09 -14.58
C ARG A 311 1.71 -27.33 -14.98
N PRO A 312 1.36 -27.98 -16.11
CA PRO A 312 2.15 -29.08 -16.63
C PRO A 312 3.58 -28.58 -16.87
N LYS A 313 4.55 -29.30 -16.34
CA LYS A 313 5.98 -29.08 -16.58
C LYS A 313 6.23 -29.19 -18.08
N SER A 314 6.46 -28.06 -18.76
CA SER A 314 7.08 -28.08 -20.08
C SER A 314 8.50 -28.61 -19.85
N ARG A 315 8.70 -29.86 -20.33
CA ARG A 315 10.01 -30.43 -20.60
C ARG A 315 10.64 -29.54 -21.68
N ASP A 316 11.92 -29.26 -21.47
CA ASP A 316 12.86 -28.60 -22.37
C ASP A 316 13.05 -27.09 -22.15
N ARG A 317 13.96 -26.82 -21.20
CA ARG A 317 15.14 -25.96 -21.34
C ARG A 317 15.87 -25.87 -19.99
N GLU A 318 16.61 -26.95 -19.68
CA GLU A 318 17.76 -26.84 -18.78
C GLU A 318 18.87 -26.12 -19.54
N THR A 319 18.95 -24.80 -19.37
CA THR A 319 20.24 -24.13 -19.55
C THR A 319 20.83 -23.92 -18.15
N PRO A 320 21.95 -24.58 -17.80
CA PRO A 320 22.65 -24.31 -16.56
C PRO A 320 23.14 -22.86 -16.59
N CYS A 321 22.87 -22.10 -15.51
CA CYS A 321 23.58 -20.84 -15.27
C CYS A 321 25.07 -21.12 -15.12
N GLU A 322 25.85 -20.98 -16.20
CA GLU A 322 27.29 -20.90 -16.13
C GLU A 322 27.69 -19.56 -15.46
N CYS A 323 28.02 -19.62 -14.17
CA CYS A 323 28.80 -18.58 -13.52
C CYS A 323 30.22 -18.66 -14.09
N GLY A 324 30.53 -17.82 -15.10
CA GLY A 324 31.88 -17.60 -15.56
C GLY A 324 32.77 -17.08 -14.43
N ARG A 325 33.97 -17.63 -14.36
CA ARG A 325 35.11 -17.28 -13.49
C ARG A 325 35.51 -15.81 -13.62
#